data_ec66cbfe79ceb63d524c2f03864adc02
#
_entry.id   ec66cbfe79ceb63d524c2f03864adc02
#
_cell.length_a   1.000
_cell.length_b   1.000
_cell.length_c   1.000
_cell.angle_alpha   90.00
_cell.angle_beta   90.00
_cell.angle_gamma   90.00
#
_symmetry.space_group_name_H-M   'P 1'
#
loop_
_entity.id
_entity.type
_entity.pdbx_description
1 polymer ?
#
loop_
_entity_poly.entity_id
_entity_poly.type
_entity_poly.pdbx_seq_one_letter_code
_entity_poly.pdbx_strand_id
1 'polypeptide(L)'
;MFRRPRSLRRTSRKEPAVTSHHLTDRHRAALPPWMPLSYTDALEIVSGRGRTVRGGDGRDYLDFYSGVAANMLGYDVPQVREAIERQLRTGVVHTSTFYLIRSQIELAERIGRLSAIDDPVAFFTCSGTEAVETALLLATEYRRSRHVIALRDSYHGRSFGALAVTGDRRWQGAGLTPLSVDHVPGGPVRADAGEDWVASCTRRLTRVLDDAAGPVAALIAEPVQGVAGAAPLADGQLAAYARVVRERGALLICDEVQTGWGRTGRLWGYQWDEDVRPDLLVFAKGVAGGLPLGGVVGRRDVMSCLPMPSVSTFGGNPLSTAAALATLDLIEERDLTTRALHTGRALRSLLTGGLHGLASVRRVQGRGLLLGVAFQDPATAGPSAAVARAVQEKCRENGLLVGLGGTTGHCVRVMPPLTVTDDEVRQGAALLVQAAREVDQHWRNS
;
A
#
# COMPACT_ATOMS: atom_id res chain seq x y z
N MET A 1 11.13 -25.56 -55.26
CA MET A 1 12.23 -24.56 -55.34
C MET A 1 11.84 -23.40 -54.41
N PHE A 2 12.13 -23.54 -53.10
CA PHE A 2 11.80 -22.54 -52.08
C PHE A 2 13.01 -21.65 -51.82
N ARG A 3 12.86 -20.33 -52.08
CA ARG A 3 13.90 -19.32 -51.82
C ARG A 3 14.01 -19.10 -50.31
N ARG A 4 15.25 -19.19 -49.76
CA ARG A 4 15.59 -18.82 -48.38
C ARG A 4 15.43 -17.32 -48.19
N PRO A 5 14.87 -16.83 -47.05
CA PRO A 5 14.82 -15.41 -46.74
C PRO A 5 16.21 -14.87 -46.39
N ARG A 6 16.55 -13.70 -46.95
CA ARG A 6 17.80 -12.95 -46.68
C ARG A 6 17.85 -12.55 -45.20
N SER A 7 18.99 -12.81 -44.57
CA SER A 7 19.33 -12.34 -43.24
C SER A 7 19.33 -10.79 -43.18
N LEU A 8 18.40 -10.20 -42.48
CA LEU A 8 18.43 -8.79 -42.11
C LEU A 8 19.59 -8.60 -41.10
N ARG A 9 20.69 -8.01 -41.55
CA ARG A 9 21.73 -7.50 -40.63
C ARG A 9 21.12 -6.39 -39.78
N ARG A 10 20.92 -6.65 -38.50
CA ARG A 10 20.65 -5.62 -37.48
C ARG A 10 21.91 -4.76 -37.35
N THR A 11 21.92 -3.60 -37.96
CA THR A 11 22.87 -2.54 -37.63
C THR A 11 22.43 -2.02 -36.23
N SER A 12 23.23 -2.32 -35.23
CA SER A 12 23.09 -1.72 -33.91
C SER A 12 23.47 -0.24 -34.01
N ARG A 13 22.51 0.62 -34.34
CA ARG A 13 22.64 2.04 -34.01
C ARG A 13 22.65 2.12 -32.49
N LYS A 14 23.80 2.46 -31.89
CA LYS A 14 23.84 2.96 -30.51
C LYS A 14 22.97 4.21 -30.51
N GLU A 15 21.78 4.10 -29.94
CA GLU A 15 20.98 5.29 -29.63
C GLU A 15 21.82 6.17 -28.68
N PRO A 16 21.90 7.49 -28.93
CA PRO A 16 22.57 8.40 -28.01
C PRO A 16 21.96 8.24 -26.62
N ALA A 17 22.77 8.25 -25.57
CA ALA A 17 22.33 8.18 -24.19
C ALA A 17 21.31 9.32 -23.97
N VAL A 18 20.04 8.94 -23.85
CA VAL A 18 18.93 9.89 -23.58
C VAL A 18 19.12 10.38 -22.16
N THR A 19 19.41 11.67 -21.98
CA THR A 19 19.57 12.26 -20.64
C THR A 19 18.24 12.23 -19.89
N SER A 20 18.25 12.14 -18.56
CA SER A 20 17.05 12.15 -17.71
C SER A 20 16.16 13.37 -17.95
N HIS A 21 16.73 14.53 -18.30
CA HIS A 21 15.99 15.74 -18.69
C HIS A 21 15.12 15.52 -19.93
N HIS A 22 15.63 14.86 -20.95
CA HIS A 22 14.87 14.56 -22.17
C HIS A 22 13.69 13.61 -21.90
N LEU A 23 13.84 12.62 -21.00
CA LEU A 23 12.74 11.75 -20.60
C LEU A 23 11.68 12.48 -19.77
N THR A 24 12.09 13.41 -18.90
CA THR A 24 11.18 14.24 -18.11
C THR A 24 10.32 15.12 -19.01
N ASP A 25 10.90 15.75 -20.03
CA ASP A 25 10.14 16.57 -20.98
C ASP A 25 9.16 15.74 -21.80
N ARG A 26 9.58 14.56 -22.25
CA ARG A 26 8.69 13.60 -22.95
C ARG A 26 7.55 13.11 -22.04
N HIS A 27 7.83 12.84 -20.75
CA HIS A 27 6.83 12.49 -19.76
C HIS A 27 5.79 13.61 -19.63
N ARG A 28 6.24 14.87 -19.46
CA ARG A 28 5.35 16.05 -19.33
C ARG A 28 4.51 16.31 -20.59
N ALA A 29 5.04 15.97 -21.76
CA ALA A 29 4.33 16.14 -23.02
C ALA A 29 3.28 15.02 -23.26
N ALA A 30 3.53 13.79 -22.78
CA ALA A 30 2.73 12.61 -23.10
C ALA A 30 1.77 12.19 -21.97
N LEU A 31 2.04 12.56 -20.73
CA LEU A 31 1.30 12.13 -19.54
C LEU A 31 0.67 13.34 -18.82
N PRO A 32 -0.46 13.14 -18.12
CA PRO A 32 -1.19 14.25 -17.53
C PRO A 32 -0.43 14.85 -16.33
N PRO A 33 -0.56 16.20 -16.11
CA PRO A 33 0.22 16.91 -15.09
C PRO A 33 -0.15 16.53 -13.64
N TRP A 34 -1.30 15.90 -13.42
CA TRP A 34 -1.70 15.39 -12.11
C TRP A 34 -1.03 14.05 -11.73
N MET A 35 -0.16 13.52 -12.59
CA MET A 35 0.66 12.35 -12.32
C MET A 35 2.02 12.81 -11.77
N PRO A 36 2.23 12.82 -10.42
CA PRO A 36 3.41 13.42 -9.82
C PRO A 36 4.63 12.52 -9.99
N LEU A 37 5.79 13.13 -10.21
CA LEU A 37 7.09 12.51 -10.07
C LEU A 37 7.59 12.67 -8.62
N SER A 38 8.32 11.67 -8.13
CA SER A 38 8.74 11.63 -6.72
C SER A 38 9.81 12.65 -6.37
N TYR A 39 10.71 12.96 -7.30
CA TYR A 39 11.88 13.79 -7.09
C TYR A 39 11.88 14.99 -8.03
N THR A 40 12.56 16.07 -7.64
CA THR A 40 12.74 17.29 -8.46
C THR A 40 13.44 16.93 -9.77
N ASP A 41 14.58 16.23 -9.68
CA ASP A 41 15.20 15.59 -10.81
C ASP A 41 14.65 14.17 -10.93
N ALA A 42 13.76 13.97 -11.89
CA ALA A 42 13.09 12.69 -12.07
C ALA A 42 14.10 11.55 -12.32
N LEU A 43 13.91 10.45 -11.62
CA LEU A 43 14.79 9.29 -11.69
C LEU A 43 14.15 8.20 -12.56
N GLU A 44 14.84 7.79 -13.62
CA GLU A 44 14.53 6.56 -14.35
C GLU A 44 15.11 5.36 -13.59
N ILE A 45 14.31 4.29 -13.40
CA ILE A 45 14.80 3.02 -12.88
C ILE A 45 14.98 2.06 -14.06
N VAL A 46 16.21 1.62 -14.31
CA VAL A 46 16.54 0.80 -15.48
C VAL A 46 16.70 -0.69 -15.16
N SER A 47 17.04 -1.02 -13.93
CA SER A 47 17.10 -2.41 -13.47
C SER A 47 17.00 -2.49 -11.94
N GLY A 48 16.76 -3.70 -11.41
CA GLY A 48 16.72 -3.93 -9.98
C GLY A 48 17.15 -5.35 -9.64
N ARG A 49 17.80 -5.51 -8.48
CA ARG A 49 18.17 -6.81 -7.93
C ARG A 49 18.14 -6.78 -6.41
N GLY A 50 17.46 -7.74 -5.80
CA GLY A 50 17.31 -7.78 -4.35
C GLY A 50 16.59 -6.51 -3.85
N ARG A 51 17.25 -5.64 -3.10
CA ARG A 51 16.69 -4.40 -2.55
C ARG A 51 17.32 -3.15 -3.16
N THR A 52 18.12 -3.34 -4.20
CA THR A 52 18.82 -2.26 -4.90
C THR A 52 18.28 -2.09 -6.30
N VAL A 53 18.14 -0.84 -6.74
CA VAL A 53 17.79 -0.47 -8.11
C VAL A 53 18.88 0.37 -8.74
N ARG A 54 19.01 0.23 -10.06
CA ARG A 54 19.94 1.03 -10.88
C ARG A 54 19.19 2.17 -11.53
N GLY A 55 19.64 3.38 -11.31
CA GLY A 55 19.14 4.57 -11.98
C GLY A 55 19.68 4.74 -13.40
N GLY A 56 18.95 5.46 -14.25
CA GLY A 56 19.41 5.89 -15.57
C GLY A 56 20.60 6.86 -15.51
N ASP A 57 20.85 7.45 -14.36
CA ASP A 57 22.04 8.25 -14.02
C ASP A 57 23.30 7.39 -13.75
N GLY A 58 23.17 6.07 -13.80
CA GLY A 58 24.24 5.12 -13.59
C GLY A 58 24.58 4.84 -12.13
N ARG A 59 23.77 5.30 -11.17
CA ARG A 59 23.96 5.07 -9.72
C ARG A 59 23.09 3.92 -9.24
N ASP A 60 23.53 3.27 -8.16
CA ASP A 60 22.74 2.28 -7.45
C ASP A 60 22.09 2.94 -6.23
N TYR A 61 20.83 2.55 -5.97
CA TYR A 61 20.03 3.06 -4.87
C TYR A 61 19.46 1.91 -4.04
N LEU A 62 19.61 1.98 -2.74
CA LEU A 62 18.88 1.12 -1.82
C LEU A 62 17.41 1.58 -1.79
N ASP A 63 16.48 0.70 -2.15
CA ASP A 63 15.06 1.07 -2.28
C ASP A 63 14.27 0.73 -1.02
N PHE A 64 14.00 1.76 -0.22
CA PHE A 64 13.13 1.69 0.94
C PHE A 64 11.72 2.25 0.67
N TYR A 65 11.31 2.28 -0.61
CA TYR A 65 9.94 2.61 -1.01
C TYR A 65 9.23 1.45 -1.72
N SER A 66 10.01 0.53 -2.32
CA SER A 66 9.56 -0.74 -2.91
C SER A 66 8.38 -0.60 -3.88
N GLY A 67 8.40 0.42 -4.76
CA GLY A 67 7.29 0.67 -5.67
C GLY A 67 5.96 0.92 -4.94
N VAL A 68 5.98 1.69 -3.85
CA VAL A 68 4.83 1.92 -2.95
C VAL A 68 4.37 0.61 -2.29
N ALA A 69 5.32 -0.18 -1.77
CA ALA A 69 5.14 -1.51 -1.17
C ALA A 69 4.62 -2.61 -2.13
N ALA A 70 4.67 -2.39 -3.45
CA ALA A 70 4.30 -3.39 -4.44
C ALA A 70 5.41 -4.43 -4.69
N ASN A 71 6.68 -4.01 -4.70
CA ASN A 71 7.84 -4.90 -4.79
C ASN A 71 8.19 -5.47 -3.40
N MET A 72 7.25 -6.18 -2.81
CA MET A 72 7.30 -6.61 -1.41
C MET A 72 8.47 -7.53 -1.10
N LEU A 73 8.86 -8.37 -2.04
CA LEU A 73 10.01 -9.28 -1.91
C LEU A 73 11.31 -8.68 -2.50
N GLY A 74 11.25 -7.45 -3.02
CA GLY A 74 12.33 -6.83 -3.76
C GLY A 74 12.29 -7.12 -5.26
N TYR A 75 13.45 -7.00 -5.91
CA TYR A 75 13.60 -7.06 -7.35
C TYR A 75 14.29 -8.38 -7.76
N ASP A 76 13.95 -8.88 -8.95
CA ASP A 76 14.53 -10.09 -9.56
C ASP A 76 14.51 -11.29 -8.60
N VAL A 77 13.35 -11.60 -8.03
CA VAL A 77 13.14 -12.73 -7.11
C VAL A 77 13.09 -14.02 -7.93
N PRO A 78 14.07 -14.93 -7.80
CA PRO A 78 14.18 -16.08 -8.71
C PRO A 78 12.94 -16.96 -8.76
N GLN A 79 12.37 -17.31 -7.61
CA GLN A 79 11.20 -18.20 -7.52
C GLN A 79 9.96 -17.60 -8.19
N VAL A 80 9.74 -16.28 -8.02
CA VAL A 80 8.62 -15.56 -8.67
C VAL A 80 8.86 -15.49 -10.17
N ARG A 81 10.08 -15.16 -10.61
CA ARG A 81 10.47 -15.15 -12.02
C ARG A 81 10.26 -16.51 -12.67
N GLU A 82 10.73 -17.59 -12.05
CA GLU A 82 10.54 -18.96 -12.55
C GLU A 82 9.07 -19.36 -12.67
N ALA A 83 8.21 -18.94 -11.71
CA ALA A 83 6.77 -19.17 -11.80
C ALA A 83 6.16 -18.45 -13.00
N ILE A 84 6.53 -17.19 -13.23
CA ILE A 84 6.14 -16.41 -14.40
C ILE A 84 6.60 -17.08 -15.70
N GLU A 85 7.87 -17.47 -15.78
CA GLU A 85 8.43 -18.15 -16.94
C GLU A 85 7.77 -19.49 -17.24
N ARG A 86 7.47 -20.30 -16.19
CA ARG A 86 6.71 -21.55 -16.35
C ARG A 86 5.33 -21.29 -16.96
N GLN A 87 4.62 -20.26 -16.47
CA GLN A 87 3.31 -19.88 -17.02
C GLN A 87 3.42 -19.40 -18.47
N LEU A 88 4.42 -18.59 -18.79
CA LEU A 88 4.66 -18.12 -20.17
C LEU A 88 4.93 -19.28 -21.13
N ARG A 89 5.65 -20.32 -20.70
CA ARG A 89 5.92 -21.53 -21.53
C ARG A 89 4.67 -22.33 -21.88
N THR A 90 3.57 -22.17 -21.14
CA THR A 90 2.28 -22.79 -21.53
C THR A 90 1.61 -22.13 -22.73
N GLY A 91 2.04 -20.92 -23.11
CA GLY A 91 1.40 -20.08 -24.11
C GLY A 91 0.13 -19.36 -23.63
N VAL A 92 -0.34 -19.61 -22.40
CA VAL A 92 -1.56 -19.02 -21.84
C VAL A 92 -1.19 -17.91 -20.87
N VAL A 93 -1.07 -16.68 -21.36
CA VAL A 93 -0.85 -15.49 -20.53
C VAL A 93 -2.15 -15.06 -19.87
N HIS A 94 -3.25 -15.13 -20.62
CA HIS A 94 -4.59 -14.79 -20.19
C HIS A 94 -5.61 -15.78 -20.72
N THR A 95 -6.65 -16.01 -19.94
CA THR A 95 -7.88 -16.67 -20.36
C THR A 95 -9.05 -16.07 -19.57
N SER A 96 -10.26 -16.18 -20.12
CA SER A 96 -11.44 -15.67 -19.41
C SER A 96 -11.75 -16.48 -18.16
N THR A 97 -12.25 -15.81 -17.12
CA THR A 97 -12.81 -16.44 -15.90
C THR A 97 -14.04 -17.31 -16.17
N PHE A 98 -14.51 -17.37 -17.41
CA PHE A 98 -15.51 -18.38 -17.84
C PHE A 98 -14.91 -19.77 -17.99
N TYR A 99 -13.60 -19.92 -17.92
CA TYR A 99 -12.89 -21.18 -17.89
C TYR A 99 -12.24 -21.42 -16.52
N LEU A 100 -11.97 -22.67 -16.19
CA LEU A 100 -11.26 -22.99 -14.95
C LEU A 100 -9.79 -22.60 -15.06
N ILE A 101 -9.33 -21.74 -14.16
CA ILE A 101 -7.94 -21.32 -14.03
C ILE A 101 -7.42 -21.94 -12.73
N ARG A 102 -6.59 -22.98 -12.86
CA ARG A 102 -6.06 -23.73 -11.70
C ARG A 102 -5.38 -22.81 -10.68
N SER A 103 -4.44 -21.99 -11.10
CA SER A 103 -3.70 -21.09 -10.22
C SER A 103 -4.59 -20.05 -9.53
N GLN A 104 -5.70 -19.63 -10.17
CA GLN A 104 -6.69 -18.75 -9.56
C GLN A 104 -7.44 -19.45 -8.42
N ILE A 105 -7.86 -20.72 -8.66
CA ILE A 105 -8.59 -21.52 -7.66
C ILE A 105 -7.67 -21.79 -6.46
N GLU A 106 -6.46 -22.28 -6.70
CA GLU A 106 -5.46 -22.56 -5.65
C GLU A 106 -5.13 -21.31 -4.82
N LEU A 107 -5.00 -20.15 -5.49
CA LEU A 107 -4.77 -18.87 -4.81
C LEU A 107 -5.98 -18.44 -3.98
N ALA A 108 -7.21 -18.58 -4.51
CA ALA A 108 -8.45 -18.27 -3.79
C ALA A 108 -8.60 -19.09 -2.51
N GLU A 109 -8.38 -20.42 -2.60
CA GLU A 109 -8.40 -21.33 -1.47
C GLU A 109 -7.35 -20.96 -0.41
N ARG A 110 -6.14 -20.61 -0.85
CA ARG A 110 -5.05 -20.20 0.04
C ARG A 110 -5.35 -18.88 0.75
N ILE A 111 -5.77 -17.86 0.01
CA ILE A 111 -6.16 -16.56 0.60
C ILE A 111 -7.32 -16.75 1.57
N GLY A 112 -8.30 -17.57 1.22
CA GLY A 112 -9.41 -17.92 2.09
C GLY A 112 -8.93 -18.48 3.43
N ARG A 113 -8.07 -19.50 3.42
CA ARG A 113 -7.49 -20.07 4.66
C ARG A 113 -6.69 -19.03 5.47
N LEU A 114 -5.95 -18.16 4.79
CA LEU A 114 -5.11 -17.14 5.43
C LEU A 114 -5.92 -15.94 5.97
N SER A 115 -7.13 -15.71 5.49
CA SER A 115 -7.96 -14.56 5.87
C SER A 115 -8.59 -14.65 7.27
N ALA A 116 -8.64 -15.86 7.86
CA ALA A 116 -9.36 -16.15 9.10
C ALA A 116 -10.84 -15.70 9.11
N ILE A 117 -11.45 -15.60 7.92
CA ILE A 117 -12.87 -15.35 7.72
C ILE A 117 -13.59 -16.70 7.65
N ASP A 118 -14.76 -16.79 8.29
CA ASP A 118 -15.58 -18.00 8.25
C ASP A 118 -16.20 -18.19 6.85
N ASP A 119 -16.13 -19.41 6.31
CA ASP A 119 -16.62 -19.78 4.98
C ASP A 119 -16.23 -18.76 3.88
N PRO A 120 -14.91 -18.55 3.66
CA PRO A 120 -14.40 -17.48 2.82
C PRO A 120 -14.59 -17.75 1.33
N VAL A 121 -14.89 -16.71 0.58
CA VAL A 121 -14.89 -16.71 -0.90
C VAL A 121 -14.05 -15.52 -1.37
N ALA A 122 -13.23 -15.72 -2.41
CA ALA A 122 -12.40 -14.67 -2.99
C ALA A 122 -12.85 -14.28 -4.40
N PHE A 123 -12.73 -12.99 -4.73
CA PHE A 123 -12.89 -12.44 -6.06
C PHE A 123 -11.66 -11.62 -6.42
N PHE A 124 -11.12 -11.82 -7.63
CA PHE A 124 -9.90 -11.16 -8.08
C PHE A 124 -10.17 -10.00 -9.02
N THR A 125 -9.35 -8.96 -8.89
CA THR A 125 -9.32 -7.74 -9.70
C THR A 125 -7.89 -7.44 -10.15
N CYS A 126 -7.67 -6.35 -10.90
CA CYS A 126 -6.32 -5.94 -11.32
C CYS A 126 -5.65 -4.92 -10.39
N SER A 127 -6.40 -4.31 -9.48
CA SER A 127 -5.89 -3.24 -8.62
C SER A 127 -6.62 -3.17 -7.28
N GLY A 128 -5.99 -2.47 -6.31
CA GLY A 128 -6.63 -2.17 -5.03
C GLY A 128 -7.87 -1.26 -5.18
N THR A 129 -7.86 -0.33 -6.15
CA THR A 129 -9.02 0.51 -6.44
C THR A 129 -10.23 -0.32 -6.87
N GLU A 130 -10.06 -1.26 -7.82
CA GLU A 130 -11.13 -2.16 -8.24
C GLU A 130 -11.59 -3.09 -7.11
N ALA A 131 -10.66 -3.53 -6.26
CA ALA A 131 -10.99 -4.35 -5.10
C ALA A 131 -11.84 -3.57 -4.07
N VAL A 132 -11.49 -2.30 -3.80
CA VAL A 132 -12.31 -1.42 -2.95
C VAL A 132 -13.68 -1.18 -3.56
N GLU A 133 -13.79 -0.89 -4.86
CA GLU A 133 -15.09 -0.75 -5.55
C GLU A 133 -15.92 -2.02 -5.42
N THR A 134 -15.31 -3.19 -5.57
CA THR A 134 -16.00 -4.48 -5.39
C THR A 134 -16.50 -4.64 -3.96
N ALA A 135 -15.69 -4.33 -2.96
CA ALA A 135 -16.09 -4.42 -1.55
C ALA A 135 -17.25 -3.46 -1.21
N LEU A 136 -17.19 -2.23 -1.74
CA LEU A 136 -18.27 -1.24 -1.58
C LEU A 136 -19.56 -1.70 -2.26
N LEU A 137 -19.48 -2.22 -3.49
CA LEU A 137 -20.61 -2.78 -4.22
C LEU A 137 -21.27 -3.91 -3.42
N LEU A 138 -20.48 -4.88 -2.94
CA LEU A 138 -20.97 -5.99 -2.12
C LEU A 138 -21.63 -5.49 -0.83
N ALA A 139 -21.00 -4.58 -0.11
CA ALA A 139 -21.52 -4.07 1.15
C ALA A 139 -22.84 -3.29 0.97
N THR A 140 -22.91 -2.42 -0.04
CA THR A 140 -24.11 -1.63 -0.34
C THR A 140 -25.25 -2.50 -0.82
N GLU A 141 -24.98 -3.52 -1.64
CA GLU A 141 -25.98 -4.46 -2.10
C GLU A 141 -26.48 -5.37 -0.99
N TYR A 142 -25.60 -5.93 -0.17
CA TYR A 142 -25.92 -6.79 0.97
C TYR A 142 -26.79 -6.07 2.01
N ARG A 143 -26.46 -4.81 2.31
CA ARG A 143 -27.16 -4.01 3.33
C ARG A 143 -28.32 -3.20 2.76
N ARG A 144 -28.51 -3.17 1.44
CA ARG A 144 -29.50 -2.29 0.78
C ARG A 144 -29.37 -0.84 1.23
N SER A 145 -28.12 -0.37 1.33
CA SER A 145 -27.81 0.97 1.78
C SER A 145 -26.61 1.52 1.04
N ARG A 146 -26.66 2.80 0.68
CA ARG A 146 -25.54 3.54 0.08
C ARG A 146 -24.70 4.33 1.11
N HIS A 147 -25.03 4.20 2.41
CA HIS A 147 -24.34 4.92 3.46
C HIS A 147 -23.13 4.12 3.95
N VAL A 148 -21.95 4.68 3.82
CA VAL A 148 -20.66 4.07 4.20
C VAL A 148 -19.96 4.99 5.18
N ILE A 149 -19.30 4.42 6.17
CA ILE A 149 -18.41 5.15 7.08
C ILE A 149 -16.97 4.84 6.71
N ALA A 150 -16.09 5.84 6.69
CA ALA A 150 -14.66 5.70 6.43
C ALA A 150 -13.83 6.41 7.50
N LEU A 151 -12.53 6.10 7.55
CA LEU A 151 -11.62 6.81 8.45
C LEU A 151 -11.19 8.16 7.84
N ARG A 152 -11.05 9.18 8.68
CA ARG A 152 -10.35 10.40 8.27
C ARG A 152 -8.92 10.08 7.89
N ASP A 153 -8.38 10.85 6.96
CA ASP A 153 -7.01 10.73 6.48
C ASP A 153 -6.69 9.38 5.80
N SER A 154 -7.71 8.59 5.45
CA SER A 154 -7.58 7.32 4.72
C SER A 154 -7.37 7.54 3.22
N TYR A 155 -6.86 6.50 2.54
CA TYR A 155 -6.76 6.45 1.10
C TYR A 155 -7.15 5.06 0.58
N HIS A 156 -8.19 5.01 -0.23
CA HIS A 156 -8.77 3.75 -0.71
C HIS A 156 -8.72 3.57 -2.24
N GLY A 157 -8.26 4.56 -2.99
CA GLY A 157 -8.15 4.46 -4.44
C GLY A 157 -8.60 5.71 -5.18
N ARG A 158 -8.85 5.57 -6.50
CA ARG A 158 -9.05 6.70 -7.42
C ARG A 158 -10.27 6.58 -8.35
N SER A 159 -11.13 5.60 -8.14
CA SER A 159 -12.47 5.51 -8.75
C SER A 159 -13.49 6.32 -7.96
N PHE A 160 -14.71 6.50 -8.47
CA PHE A 160 -15.71 7.35 -7.82
C PHE A 160 -16.06 6.91 -6.39
N GLY A 161 -16.30 5.60 -6.16
CA GLY A 161 -16.58 5.09 -4.83
C GLY A 161 -15.35 5.12 -3.93
N ALA A 162 -14.18 4.71 -4.41
CA ALA A 162 -12.94 4.75 -3.66
C ALA A 162 -12.52 6.19 -3.27
N LEU A 163 -12.74 7.18 -4.15
CA LEU A 163 -12.54 8.59 -3.84
C LEU A 163 -13.54 9.10 -2.80
N ALA A 164 -14.79 8.66 -2.86
CA ALA A 164 -15.81 9.05 -1.89
C ALA A 164 -15.42 8.64 -0.45
N VAL A 165 -14.89 7.43 -0.27
CA VAL A 165 -14.48 6.92 1.04
C VAL A 165 -13.04 7.30 1.43
N THR A 166 -12.27 7.93 0.53
CA THR A 166 -10.93 8.46 0.83
C THR A 166 -11.05 9.69 1.73
N GLY A 167 -10.50 9.65 2.94
CA GLY A 167 -10.57 10.73 3.93
C GLY A 167 -9.47 11.78 3.81
N ASP A 168 -8.39 11.51 3.08
CA ASP A 168 -7.30 12.47 2.83
C ASP A 168 -7.71 13.46 1.73
N ARG A 169 -7.95 14.72 2.12
CA ARG A 169 -8.43 15.79 1.24
C ARG A 169 -7.54 16.07 0.03
N ARG A 170 -6.27 15.76 0.08
CA ARG A 170 -5.33 15.94 -1.05
C ARG A 170 -5.59 14.98 -2.20
N TRP A 171 -6.23 13.85 -1.89
CA TRP A 171 -6.56 12.80 -2.83
C TRP A 171 -8.06 12.76 -3.17
N GLN A 172 -8.90 13.52 -2.45
CA GLN A 172 -10.31 13.67 -2.78
C GLN A 172 -10.46 14.55 -4.01
N GLY A 173 -11.05 14.00 -5.06
CA GLY A 173 -11.55 14.78 -6.18
C GLY A 173 -12.96 15.31 -5.89
N ALA A 174 -13.37 16.39 -6.55
CA ALA A 174 -14.74 16.88 -6.54
C ALA A 174 -15.67 15.98 -7.39
N GLY A 175 -15.59 14.66 -7.17
CA GLY A 175 -16.36 13.67 -7.94
C GLY A 175 -17.78 13.54 -7.43
N LEU A 176 -18.74 13.38 -8.36
CA LEU A 176 -20.07 12.93 -8.02
C LEU A 176 -20.00 11.44 -7.66
N THR A 177 -20.56 11.08 -6.52
CA THR A 177 -20.64 9.69 -6.06
C THR A 177 -22.07 9.35 -5.65
N PRO A 178 -22.56 8.13 -5.92
CA PRO A 178 -23.84 7.68 -5.41
C PRO A 178 -23.83 7.35 -3.91
N LEU A 179 -22.64 7.30 -3.28
CA LEU A 179 -22.48 6.97 -1.87
C LEU A 179 -22.73 8.19 -0.97
N SER A 180 -23.33 7.96 0.19
CA SER A 180 -23.32 8.87 1.33
C SER A 180 -22.19 8.45 2.25
N VAL A 181 -21.27 9.37 2.59
CA VAL A 181 -20.07 8.99 3.35
C VAL A 181 -19.88 9.90 4.55
N ASP A 182 -19.76 9.29 5.73
CA ASP A 182 -19.30 9.93 6.94
C ASP A 182 -17.87 9.51 7.28
N HIS A 183 -17.13 10.42 7.90
CA HIS A 183 -15.75 10.15 8.30
C HIS A 183 -15.60 10.22 9.82
N VAL A 184 -15.04 9.13 10.39
CA VAL A 184 -14.73 9.00 11.83
C VAL A 184 -13.21 9.08 12.06
N PRO A 185 -12.74 9.29 13.30
CA PRO A 185 -11.30 9.38 13.56
C PRO A 185 -10.56 8.12 13.13
N GLY A 186 -9.39 8.34 12.47
CA GLY A 186 -8.40 7.31 12.15
C GLY A 186 -7.17 7.43 13.05
N GLY A 187 -6.01 6.98 12.55
CA GLY A 187 -4.70 7.26 13.12
C GLY A 187 -4.09 8.55 12.55
N PRO A 188 -2.99 9.04 13.11
CA PRO A 188 -2.37 8.64 14.36
C PRO A 188 -3.11 9.23 15.58
N VAL A 189 -2.90 8.60 16.74
CA VAL A 189 -3.34 9.19 18.01
C VAL A 189 -2.76 10.60 18.12
N ARG A 190 -3.61 11.59 18.41
CA ARG A 190 -3.15 12.98 18.60
C ARG A 190 -2.38 13.08 19.90
N ALA A 191 -1.33 13.91 19.91
CA ALA A 191 -0.52 14.10 21.10
C ALA A 191 -1.29 14.73 22.30
N ASP A 192 -2.37 15.45 21.99
CA ASP A 192 -3.30 16.06 22.93
C ASP A 192 -4.49 15.16 23.30
N ALA A 193 -4.56 13.95 22.74
CA ALA A 193 -5.57 12.98 23.10
C ALA A 193 -5.21 12.39 24.47
N GLY A 194 -6.02 12.68 25.47
CA GLY A 194 -5.89 12.09 26.80
C GLY A 194 -6.02 10.56 26.77
N GLU A 195 -5.95 9.92 27.95
CA GLU A 195 -5.97 8.45 28.11
C GLU A 195 -7.19 7.75 27.48
N ASP A 196 -8.24 8.49 27.11
CA ASP A 196 -9.52 7.97 26.61
C ASP A 196 -9.72 8.13 25.09
N TRP A 197 -8.62 8.11 24.30
CA TRP A 197 -8.70 8.29 22.83
C TRP A 197 -9.62 7.26 22.15
N VAL A 198 -9.47 5.97 22.47
CA VAL A 198 -10.26 4.89 21.85
C VAL A 198 -11.74 5.06 22.19
N ALA A 199 -12.07 5.34 23.45
CA ALA A 199 -13.45 5.58 23.87
C ALA A 199 -14.03 6.84 23.21
N SER A 200 -13.25 7.91 23.05
CA SER A 200 -13.66 9.12 22.34
C SER A 200 -13.97 8.82 20.86
N CYS A 201 -13.10 8.08 20.19
CA CYS A 201 -13.29 7.63 18.81
C CYS A 201 -14.55 6.75 18.68
N THR A 202 -14.74 5.82 19.63
CA THR A 202 -15.91 4.92 19.69
C THR A 202 -17.21 5.70 19.87
N ARG A 203 -17.25 6.65 20.79
CA ARG A 203 -18.41 7.55 20.97
C ARG A 203 -18.74 8.33 19.70
N ARG A 204 -17.71 8.77 18.98
CA ARG A 204 -17.91 9.48 17.70
C ARG A 204 -18.53 8.58 16.64
N LEU A 205 -18.03 7.34 16.49
CA LEU A 205 -18.61 6.35 15.58
C LEU A 205 -20.06 6.02 15.97
N THR A 206 -20.31 5.76 17.26
CA THR A 206 -21.66 5.48 17.75
C THR A 206 -22.63 6.60 17.40
N ARG A 207 -22.24 7.87 17.62
CA ARG A 207 -23.06 9.02 17.25
C ARG A 207 -23.37 9.07 15.75
N VAL A 208 -22.37 8.85 14.89
CA VAL A 208 -22.58 8.84 13.44
C VAL A 208 -23.58 7.74 13.04
N LEU A 209 -23.51 6.57 13.69
CA LEU A 209 -24.45 5.47 13.45
C LEU A 209 -25.85 5.77 14.00
N ASP A 210 -25.96 6.47 15.13
CA ASP A 210 -27.24 6.86 15.74
C ASP A 210 -27.94 7.97 14.95
N ASP A 211 -27.18 8.92 14.40
CA ASP A 211 -27.66 10.04 13.59
C ASP A 211 -27.99 9.63 12.14
N ALA A 212 -27.64 8.41 11.73
CA ALA A 212 -27.88 7.93 10.38
C ALA A 212 -29.37 7.78 10.08
N ALA A 213 -29.84 8.33 8.96
CA ALA A 213 -31.25 8.29 8.54
C ALA A 213 -31.75 6.88 8.15
N GLY A 214 -30.88 5.88 8.16
CA GLY A 214 -31.19 4.49 7.80
C GLY A 214 -30.00 3.58 8.05
N PRO A 215 -30.06 2.33 7.59
CA PRO A 215 -28.97 1.38 7.81
C PRO A 215 -27.66 1.87 7.17
N VAL A 216 -26.54 1.66 7.87
CA VAL A 216 -25.19 1.87 7.33
C VAL A 216 -24.73 0.56 6.68
N ALA A 217 -24.14 0.66 5.49
CA ALA A 217 -23.66 -0.51 4.76
C ALA A 217 -22.39 -1.08 5.39
N ALA A 218 -21.39 -0.24 5.59
CA ALA A 218 -20.11 -0.67 6.13
C ALA A 218 -19.31 0.47 6.77
N LEU A 219 -18.37 0.08 7.62
CA LEU A 219 -17.17 0.85 7.92
C LEU A 219 -16.01 0.28 7.10
N ILE A 220 -15.30 1.13 6.33
CA ILE A 220 -14.04 0.77 5.69
C ILE A 220 -12.86 1.39 6.45
N ALA A 221 -11.82 0.58 6.74
CA ALA A 221 -10.69 1.00 7.56
C ALA A 221 -9.36 0.40 7.09
N GLU A 222 -8.32 1.25 6.99
CA GLU A 222 -6.92 0.81 6.94
C GLU A 222 -6.44 0.59 8.38
N PRO A 223 -5.92 -0.60 8.78
CA PRO A 223 -5.37 -0.82 10.13
C PRO A 223 -4.15 0.05 10.43
N VAL A 224 -3.37 0.35 9.40
CA VAL A 224 -2.31 1.36 9.40
C VAL A 224 -2.52 2.22 8.15
N GLN A 225 -2.84 3.48 8.34
CA GLN A 225 -3.12 4.40 7.24
C GLN A 225 -1.83 4.75 6.49
N GLY A 226 -1.66 4.11 5.33
CA GLY A 226 -0.42 4.16 4.57
C GLY A 226 -0.09 5.57 4.07
N VAL A 227 -1.02 6.21 3.36
CA VAL A 227 -0.84 7.53 2.75
C VAL A 227 -0.76 8.64 3.82
N ALA A 228 -1.45 8.48 4.94
CA ALA A 228 -1.35 9.38 6.10
C ALA A 228 0.03 9.36 6.81
N GLY A 229 1.01 8.66 6.23
CA GLY A 229 2.38 8.60 6.75
C GLY A 229 2.66 7.37 7.61
N ALA A 230 2.12 6.22 7.23
CA ALA A 230 2.20 4.97 7.97
C ALA A 230 1.65 5.12 9.41
N ALA A 231 0.47 5.72 9.53
CA ALA A 231 -0.16 6.06 10.80
C ALA A 231 -1.02 4.89 11.31
N PRO A 232 -0.60 4.15 12.36
CA PRO A 232 -1.40 3.08 12.92
C PRO A 232 -2.62 3.65 13.68
N LEU A 233 -3.71 2.90 13.68
CA LEU A 233 -4.76 3.10 14.66
C LEU A 233 -4.22 2.84 16.07
N ALA A 234 -4.86 3.43 17.09
CA ALA A 234 -4.54 3.11 18.47
C ALA A 234 -4.84 1.63 18.76
N ASP A 235 -4.09 1.03 19.68
CA ASP A 235 -4.34 -0.35 20.11
C ASP A 235 -5.77 -0.48 20.64
N GLY A 236 -6.52 -1.47 20.14
CA GLY A 236 -7.93 -1.70 20.48
C GLY A 236 -8.92 -0.80 19.74
N GLN A 237 -8.49 0.21 18.95
CA GLN A 237 -9.42 1.12 18.26
C GLN A 237 -10.21 0.39 17.18
N LEU A 238 -9.55 -0.45 16.37
CA LEU A 238 -10.23 -1.20 15.31
C LEU A 238 -11.20 -2.24 15.91
N ALA A 239 -10.80 -2.90 17.01
CA ALA A 239 -11.67 -3.84 17.73
C ALA A 239 -12.91 -3.15 18.30
N ALA A 240 -12.76 -1.96 18.90
CA ALA A 240 -13.89 -1.17 19.38
C ALA A 240 -14.84 -0.76 18.24
N TYR A 241 -14.28 -0.35 17.09
CA TYR A 241 -15.06 -0.02 15.90
C TYR A 241 -15.79 -1.25 15.34
N ALA A 242 -15.09 -2.39 15.21
CA ALA A 242 -15.67 -3.65 14.76
C ALA A 242 -16.88 -4.07 15.59
N ARG A 243 -16.79 -3.95 16.92
CA ARG A 243 -17.90 -4.25 17.83
C ARG A 243 -19.10 -3.35 17.56
N VAL A 244 -18.89 -2.03 17.51
CA VAL A 244 -19.99 -1.06 17.35
C VAL A 244 -20.68 -1.22 15.99
N VAL A 245 -19.94 -1.40 14.89
CA VAL A 245 -20.58 -1.60 13.58
C VAL A 245 -21.33 -2.91 13.50
N ARG A 246 -20.83 -3.98 14.12
CA ARG A 246 -21.52 -5.28 14.20
C ARG A 246 -22.82 -5.19 14.99
N GLU A 247 -22.83 -4.51 16.14
CA GLU A 247 -24.05 -4.27 16.94
C GLU A 247 -25.13 -3.54 16.16
N ARG A 248 -24.77 -2.73 15.18
CA ARG A 248 -25.69 -2.00 14.28
C ARG A 248 -25.94 -2.72 12.95
N GLY A 249 -25.41 -3.93 12.81
CA GLY A 249 -25.55 -4.76 11.63
C GLY A 249 -24.82 -4.22 10.39
N ALA A 250 -23.93 -3.23 10.53
CA ALA A 250 -23.07 -2.78 9.44
C ALA A 250 -21.87 -3.73 9.27
N LEU A 251 -21.32 -3.82 8.05
CA LEU A 251 -20.17 -4.64 7.75
C LEU A 251 -18.86 -3.93 8.10
N LEU A 252 -17.83 -4.70 8.43
CA LEU A 252 -16.45 -4.21 8.53
C LEU A 252 -15.67 -4.62 7.28
N ILE A 253 -15.16 -3.63 6.54
CA ILE A 253 -14.22 -3.80 5.44
C ILE A 253 -12.82 -3.40 5.93
N CYS A 254 -11.88 -4.36 6.00
CA CYS A 254 -10.48 -4.06 6.25
C CYS A 254 -9.76 -3.85 4.92
N ASP A 255 -9.23 -2.64 4.71
CA ASP A 255 -8.36 -2.33 3.57
C ASP A 255 -6.92 -2.70 3.91
N GLU A 256 -6.51 -3.85 3.44
CA GLU A 256 -5.19 -4.45 3.64
C GLU A 256 -4.26 -4.25 2.43
N VAL A 257 -4.62 -3.37 1.52
CA VAL A 257 -3.85 -3.10 0.30
C VAL A 257 -2.41 -2.70 0.60
N GLN A 258 -2.13 -1.99 1.70
CA GLN A 258 -0.77 -1.65 2.13
C GLN A 258 -0.27 -2.42 3.35
N THR A 259 -1.15 -2.96 4.15
CA THR A 259 -0.84 -3.56 5.46
C THR A 259 -0.71 -5.07 5.43
N GLY A 260 -1.30 -5.71 4.42
CA GLY A 260 -1.32 -7.16 4.26
C GLY A 260 0.01 -7.80 3.90
N TRP A 261 -0.03 -9.10 3.85
CA TRP A 261 1.05 -10.00 3.40
C TRP A 261 2.32 -9.92 4.25
N GLY A 262 2.18 -9.70 5.56
CA GLY A 262 3.31 -9.66 6.48
C GLY A 262 3.95 -8.27 6.67
N ARG A 263 3.54 -7.25 5.89
CA ARG A 263 4.14 -5.92 5.88
C ARG A 263 4.26 -5.28 7.26
N THR A 264 3.25 -5.44 8.10
CA THR A 264 3.20 -4.84 9.45
C THR A 264 3.78 -5.73 10.54
N GLY A 265 4.28 -6.93 10.21
CA GLY A 265 4.73 -7.93 11.18
C GLY A 265 3.60 -8.84 11.70
N ARG A 266 2.42 -8.75 11.10
CA ARG A 266 1.31 -9.69 11.10
C ARG A 266 0.96 -9.98 9.64
N LEU A 267 0.40 -11.14 9.33
CA LEU A 267 0.03 -11.47 7.95
C LEU A 267 -0.94 -10.44 7.38
N TRP A 268 -1.94 -10.07 8.18
CA TRP A 268 -2.87 -8.98 7.93
C TRP A 268 -2.74 -7.91 9.02
N GLY A 269 -2.82 -6.65 8.63
CA GLY A 269 -2.67 -5.53 9.56
C GLY A 269 -3.76 -5.50 10.64
N TYR A 270 -4.98 -5.95 10.35
CA TYR A 270 -6.05 -6.00 11.33
C TYR A 270 -5.75 -6.94 12.51
N GLN A 271 -4.87 -7.94 12.34
CA GLN A 271 -4.50 -8.92 13.39
C GLN A 271 -3.66 -8.31 14.53
N TRP A 272 -3.36 -7.03 14.48
CA TRP A 272 -2.82 -6.33 15.64
C TRP A 272 -3.87 -6.15 16.75
N ASP A 273 -5.15 -6.17 16.39
CA ASP A 273 -6.28 -6.23 17.30
C ASP A 273 -6.92 -7.63 17.18
N GLU A 274 -6.61 -8.53 18.13
CA GLU A 274 -6.92 -9.98 18.04
C GLU A 274 -8.41 -10.32 17.93
N ASP A 275 -9.29 -9.43 18.45
CA ASP A 275 -10.74 -9.61 18.44
C ASP A 275 -11.41 -9.16 17.13
N VAL A 276 -10.66 -8.59 16.19
CA VAL A 276 -11.21 -8.14 14.91
C VAL A 276 -11.48 -9.32 14.00
N ARG A 277 -12.69 -9.36 13.45
CA ARG A 277 -13.12 -10.29 12.41
C ARG A 277 -13.75 -9.46 11.31
N PRO A 278 -13.04 -9.21 10.20
CA PRO A 278 -13.61 -8.48 9.08
C PRO A 278 -14.67 -9.32 8.34
N ASP A 279 -15.68 -8.64 7.80
CA ASP A 279 -16.65 -9.27 6.89
C ASP A 279 -16.10 -9.36 5.47
N LEU A 280 -15.34 -8.33 5.08
CA LEU A 280 -14.63 -8.23 3.81
C LEU A 280 -13.20 -7.74 4.06
N LEU A 281 -12.24 -8.32 3.35
CA LEU A 281 -10.84 -7.96 3.36
C LEU A 281 -10.41 -7.63 1.93
N VAL A 282 -9.88 -6.43 1.72
CA VAL A 282 -9.39 -5.95 0.42
C VAL A 282 -7.88 -6.07 0.36
N PHE A 283 -7.35 -6.64 -0.71
CA PHE A 283 -5.91 -6.82 -0.89
C PHE A 283 -5.44 -6.45 -2.31
N ALA A 284 -4.18 -6.09 -2.45
CA ALA A 284 -3.49 -5.86 -3.72
C ALA A 284 -1.97 -5.76 -3.53
N LYS A 285 -1.32 -4.90 -4.31
CA LYS A 285 0.11 -4.51 -4.25
C LYS A 285 1.06 -5.71 -4.24
N GLY A 286 1.65 -5.98 -3.08
CA GLY A 286 2.76 -6.91 -2.93
C GLY A 286 2.47 -8.37 -3.26
N VAL A 287 1.20 -8.79 -3.37
CA VAL A 287 0.81 -10.19 -3.50
C VAL A 287 1.37 -10.88 -4.75
N ALA A 288 1.53 -10.16 -5.87
CA ALA A 288 1.94 -10.77 -7.14
C ALA A 288 3.33 -10.31 -7.62
N GLY A 289 4.23 -9.92 -6.70
CA GLY A 289 5.62 -9.60 -7.03
C GLY A 289 5.79 -8.47 -8.04
N GLY A 290 4.86 -7.50 -8.08
CA GLY A 290 4.86 -6.37 -9.00
C GLY A 290 3.90 -6.51 -10.20
N LEU A 291 3.32 -7.69 -10.44
CA LEU A 291 2.26 -7.85 -11.44
C LEU A 291 0.91 -7.31 -10.94
N PRO A 292 0.05 -6.82 -11.85
CA PRO A 292 -1.29 -6.35 -11.49
C PRO A 292 -2.15 -7.49 -10.92
N LEU A 293 -2.50 -7.38 -9.64
CA LEU A 293 -3.44 -8.26 -8.96
C LEU A 293 -3.98 -7.54 -7.72
N GLY A 294 -5.28 -7.65 -7.52
CA GLY A 294 -5.99 -7.27 -6.33
C GLY A 294 -7.17 -8.19 -6.11
N GLY A 295 -7.92 -7.98 -5.06
CA GLY A 295 -9.12 -8.75 -4.82
C GLY A 295 -9.77 -8.48 -3.48
N VAL A 296 -10.88 -9.14 -3.29
CA VAL A 296 -11.66 -9.16 -2.06
C VAL A 296 -11.80 -10.61 -1.61
N VAL A 297 -11.59 -10.87 -0.33
CA VAL A 297 -12.02 -12.11 0.31
C VAL A 297 -13.01 -11.75 1.40
N GLY A 298 -14.11 -12.50 1.50
CA GLY A 298 -15.16 -12.21 2.44
C GLY A 298 -16.04 -13.43 2.73
N ARG A 299 -16.95 -13.26 3.69
CA ARG A 299 -17.94 -14.27 4.03
C ARG A 299 -18.80 -14.61 2.81
N ARG A 300 -19.11 -15.88 2.62
CA ARG A 300 -19.88 -16.38 1.46
C ARG A 300 -21.22 -15.68 1.28
N ASP A 301 -21.95 -15.43 2.36
CA ASP A 301 -23.26 -14.77 2.30
C ASP A 301 -23.16 -13.35 1.73
N VAL A 302 -22.10 -12.60 2.12
CA VAL A 302 -21.83 -11.26 1.57
C VAL A 302 -21.32 -11.35 0.13
N MET A 303 -20.37 -12.25 -0.16
CA MET A 303 -19.78 -12.40 -1.50
C MET A 303 -20.77 -12.90 -2.54
N SER A 304 -21.86 -13.56 -2.14
CA SER A 304 -22.88 -14.13 -3.02
C SER A 304 -24.13 -13.25 -3.16
N CYS A 305 -24.12 -12.02 -2.63
CA CYS A 305 -25.34 -11.19 -2.57
C CYS A 305 -25.71 -10.48 -3.89
N LEU A 306 -24.79 -10.45 -4.86
CA LEU A 306 -25.06 -9.74 -6.12
C LEU A 306 -26.14 -10.46 -6.95
N PRO A 307 -27.19 -9.75 -7.37
CA PRO A 307 -28.27 -10.33 -8.16
C PRO A 307 -27.94 -10.49 -9.65
N MET A 308 -26.75 -10.03 -10.09
CA MET A 308 -26.32 -10.06 -11.48
C MET A 308 -24.90 -10.64 -11.59
N PRO A 309 -24.52 -11.19 -12.77
CA PRO A 309 -23.14 -11.59 -13.02
C PRO A 309 -22.18 -10.42 -12.89
N SER A 310 -21.02 -10.66 -12.28
CA SER A 310 -19.92 -9.70 -12.19
C SER A 310 -18.59 -10.41 -12.50
N VAL A 311 -17.83 -9.85 -13.42
CA VAL A 311 -16.54 -10.41 -13.85
C VAL A 311 -15.50 -9.33 -13.98
N SER A 312 -14.24 -9.65 -13.66
CA SER A 312 -13.07 -8.83 -13.99
C SER A 312 -12.35 -9.52 -15.14
N THR A 313 -12.25 -8.88 -16.31
CA THR A 313 -11.67 -9.51 -17.51
C THR A 313 -10.27 -10.05 -17.26
N PHE A 314 -9.41 -9.29 -16.58
CA PHE A 314 -8.01 -9.64 -16.31
C PHE A 314 -7.75 -10.02 -14.85
N GLY A 315 -8.69 -9.82 -13.95
CA GLY A 315 -8.56 -10.14 -12.53
C GLY A 315 -8.34 -11.64 -12.32
N GLY A 316 -7.28 -12.00 -11.61
CA GLY A 316 -6.94 -13.39 -11.36
C GLY A 316 -6.46 -14.16 -12.60
N ASN A 317 -5.86 -13.48 -13.59
CA ASN A 317 -5.30 -14.15 -14.76
C ASN A 317 -4.19 -15.14 -14.39
N PRO A 318 -3.92 -16.16 -15.24
CA PRO A 318 -2.94 -17.21 -14.93
C PRO A 318 -1.56 -16.70 -14.57
N LEU A 319 -1.09 -15.64 -15.22
CA LEU A 319 0.26 -15.11 -15.01
C LEU A 319 0.41 -14.46 -13.63
N SER A 320 -0.52 -13.57 -13.28
CA SER A 320 -0.50 -12.87 -11.98
C SER A 320 -0.74 -13.82 -10.81
N THR A 321 -1.63 -14.82 -10.98
CA THR A 321 -1.91 -15.80 -9.92
C THR A 321 -0.76 -16.78 -9.70
N ALA A 322 -0.05 -17.20 -10.76
CA ALA A 322 1.17 -17.99 -10.63
C ALA A 322 2.27 -17.23 -9.86
N ALA A 323 2.47 -15.94 -10.17
CA ALA A 323 3.40 -15.10 -9.44
C ALA A 323 2.98 -14.91 -7.97
N ALA A 324 1.67 -14.76 -7.72
CA ALA A 324 1.15 -14.61 -6.36
C ALA A 324 1.34 -15.87 -5.51
N LEU A 325 1.09 -17.04 -6.05
CA LEU A 325 1.35 -18.32 -5.36
C LEU A 325 2.83 -18.43 -4.95
N ALA A 326 3.76 -18.15 -5.88
CA ALA A 326 5.19 -18.18 -5.57
C ALA A 326 5.60 -17.09 -4.54
N THR A 327 4.92 -15.95 -4.55
CA THR A 327 5.13 -14.88 -3.55
C THR A 327 4.69 -15.35 -2.16
N LEU A 328 3.53 -15.99 -2.05
CA LEU A 328 3.03 -16.53 -0.78
C LEU A 328 3.88 -17.68 -0.27
N ASP A 329 4.38 -18.55 -1.17
CA ASP A 329 5.34 -19.62 -0.80
C ASP A 329 6.54 -19.03 -0.07
N LEU A 330 7.16 -17.99 -0.62
CA LEU A 330 8.32 -17.33 -0.03
C LEU A 330 8.02 -16.63 1.30
N ILE A 331 6.82 -16.03 1.44
CA ILE A 331 6.42 -15.39 2.70
C ILE A 331 6.32 -16.43 3.81
N GLU A 332 5.71 -17.59 3.53
CA GLU A 332 5.53 -18.66 4.51
C GLU A 332 6.83 -19.41 4.76
N GLU A 333 7.53 -19.90 3.71
CA GLU A 333 8.77 -20.68 3.83
C GLU A 333 9.88 -19.95 4.59
N ARG A 334 9.96 -18.63 4.42
CA ARG A 334 11.01 -17.80 5.05
C ARG A 334 10.52 -17.07 6.29
N ASP A 335 9.30 -17.31 6.72
CA ASP A 335 8.64 -16.59 7.83
C ASP A 335 8.86 -15.08 7.77
N LEU A 336 8.60 -14.51 6.58
CA LEU A 336 8.85 -13.09 6.34
C LEU A 336 7.96 -12.19 7.21
N THR A 337 6.85 -12.70 7.71
CA THR A 337 5.96 -11.99 8.64
C THR A 337 6.66 -11.72 9.98
N THR A 338 7.19 -12.77 10.62
CA THR A 338 7.95 -12.62 11.87
C THR A 338 9.24 -11.83 11.64
N ARG A 339 9.91 -12.05 10.51
CA ARG A 339 11.07 -11.27 10.12
C ARG A 339 10.74 -9.78 10.03
N ALA A 340 9.64 -9.39 9.36
CA ALA A 340 9.21 -8.00 9.25
C ALA A 340 8.91 -7.36 10.61
N LEU A 341 8.40 -8.12 11.58
CA LEU A 341 8.19 -7.68 12.94
C LEU A 341 9.52 -7.31 13.62
N HIS A 342 10.49 -8.23 13.60
CA HIS A 342 11.78 -8.03 14.27
C HIS A 342 12.62 -6.96 13.57
N THR A 343 12.77 -7.06 12.26
CA THR A 343 13.53 -6.10 11.45
C THR A 343 12.91 -4.70 11.50
N GLY A 344 11.56 -4.63 11.50
CA GLY A 344 10.83 -3.36 11.64
C GLY A 344 11.05 -2.69 13.01
N ARG A 345 11.10 -3.47 14.10
CA ARG A 345 11.45 -2.96 15.42
C ARG A 345 12.88 -2.42 15.45
N ALA A 346 13.84 -3.14 14.87
CA ALA A 346 15.24 -2.71 14.78
C ALA A 346 15.36 -1.41 13.97
N LEU A 347 14.74 -1.34 12.79
CA LEU A 347 14.73 -0.13 11.96
C LEU A 347 14.11 1.06 12.70
N ARG A 348 12.96 0.87 13.36
CA ARG A 348 12.29 1.90 14.14
C ARG A 348 13.19 2.41 15.28
N SER A 349 13.87 1.51 16.00
CA SER A 349 14.80 1.86 17.08
C SER A 349 15.97 2.69 16.56
N LEU A 350 16.60 2.29 15.45
CA LEU A 350 17.70 3.01 14.80
C LEU A 350 17.27 4.42 14.38
N LEU A 351 16.09 4.55 13.74
CA LEU A 351 15.53 5.83 13.33
C LEU A 351 15.20 6.71 14.55
N THR A 352 14.53 6.16 15.56
CA THR A 352 14.16 6.92 16.76
C THR A 352 15.40 7.43 17.50
N GLY A 353 16.40 6.58 17.70
CA GLY A 353 17.65 6.96 18.37
C GLY A 353 18.48 7.95 17.53
N GLY A 354 18.64 7.69 16.23
CA GLY A 354 19.45 8.53 15.35
C GLY A 354 18.85 9.92 15.07
N LEU A 355 17.53 10.05 15.14
CA LEU A 355 16.79 11.29 14.92
C LEU A 355 16.45 12.04 16.20
N HIS A 356 16.79 11.46 17.37
CA HIS A 356 16.54 12.11 18.67
C HIS A 356 17.22 13.47 18.74
N GLY A 357 16.49 14.46 19.25
CA GLY A 357 17.00 15.84 19.44
C GLY A 357 17.02 16.73 18.19
N LEU A 358 16.63 16.20 17.01
CA LEU A 358 16.46 17.04 15.83
C LEU A 358 15.15 17.86 15.96
N ALA A 359 15.25 19.19 15.83
CA ALA A 359 14.10 20.11 15.96
C ALA A 359 13.08 19.91 14.83
N SER A 360 13.54 19.48 13.66
CA SER A 360 12.71 19.22 12.49
C SER A 360 11.95 17.90 12.56
N VAL A 361 12.24 17.01 13.50
CA VAL A 361 11.60 15.68 13.62
C VAL A 361 10.53 15.70 14.70
N ARG A 362 9.31 15.34 14.30
CA ARG A 362 8.18 15.26 15.21
C ARG A 362 8.05 13.89 15.86
N ARG A 363 8.10 12.80 15.05
CA ARG A 363 8.01 11.41 15.54
C ARG A 363 8.36 10.39 14.46
N VAL A 364 8.71 9.19 14.92
CA VAL A 364 8.77 7.96 14.11
C VAL A 364 7.56 7.09 14.46
N GLN A 365 6.80 6.66 13.47
CA GLN A 365 5.56 5.90 13.65
C GLN A 365 5.47 4.72 12.68
N GLY A 366 4.50 3.83 12.88
CA GLY A 366 4.24 2.68 12.00
C GLY A 366 4.33 1.34 12.70
N ARG A 367 4.14 0.25 11.94
CA ARG A 367 4.22 -1.14 12.40
C ARG A 367 5.03 -1.98 11.42
N GLY A 368 5.85 -2.90 11.92
CA GLY A 368 6.71 -3.75 11.10
C GLY A 368 7.58 -2.92 10.13
N LEU A 369 7.58 -3.29 8.87
CA LEU A 369 8.29 -2.59 7.78
C LEU A 369 7.40 -1.60 7.01
N LEU A 370 6.38 -1.05 7.66
CA LEU A 370 5.58 0.08 7.22
C LEU A 370 5.77 1.22 8.22
N LEU A 371 6.81 2.05 8.00
CA LEU A 371 7.20 3.13 8.90
C LEU A 371 7.07 4.50 8.24
N GLY A 372 6.96 5.53 9.08
CA GLY A 372 6.96 6.92 8.69
C GLY A 372 7.72 7.79 9.67
N VAL A 373 8.48 8.75 9.16
CA VAL A 373 9.13 9.80 9.94
C VAL A 373 8.40 11.11 9.65
N ALA A 374 7.68 11.63 10.62
CA ALA A 374 6.95 12.88 10.51
C ALA A 374 7.86 14.06 10.84
N PHE A 375 7.87 15.04 9.95
CA PHE A 375 8.68 16.25 10.06
C PHE A 375 7.83 17.48 10.39
N GLN A 376 8.46 18.44 11.03
CA GLN A 376 7.88 19.73 11.41
C GLN A 376 8.84 20.86 11.06
N ASP A 377 8.30 22.05 10.97
CA ASP A 377 9.07 23.28 10.89
C ASP A 377 9.68 23.57 12.25
N PRO A 378 11.02 23.73 12.38
CA PRO A 378 11.68 23.95 13.67
C PRO A 378 11.23 25.22 14.39
N ALA A 379 10.79 26.24 13.65
CA ALA A 379 10.40 27.53 14.22
C ALA A 379 8.96 27.52 14.75
N THR A 380 8.04 26.85 14.04
CA THR A 380 6.60 26.87 14.34
C THR A 380 6.10 25.59 15.00
N ALA A 381 6.90 24.52 15.00
CA ALA A 381 6.51 23.15 15.38
C ALA A 381 5.31 22.60 14.60
N GLY A 382 4.89 23.27 13.52
CA GLY A 382 3.84 22.79 12.61
C GLY A 382 4.35 21.72 11.63
N PRO A 383 3.48 20.83 11.11
CA PRO A 383 3.86 19.83 10.10
C PRO A 383 4.47 20.52 8.86
N SER A 384 5.64 20.05 8.38
CA SER A 384 6.36 20.70 7.27
C SER A 384 6.60 19.74 6.10
N ALA A 385 5.88 19.97 5.00
CA ALA A 385 6.12 19.29 3.73
C ALA A 385 7.46 19.68 3.10
N ALA A 386 7.92 20.92 3.32
CA ALA A 386 9.17 21.41 2.78
C ALA A 386 10.37 20.65 3.39
N VAL A 387 10.39 20.50 4.72
CA VAL A 387 11.41 19.72 5.41
C VAL A 387 11.38 18.26 4.97
N ALA A 388 10.20 17.62 4.91
CA ALA A 388 10.09 16.22 4.50
C ALA A 388 10.58 16.00 3.05
N ARG A 389 10.28 16.92 2.14
CA ARG A 389 10.78 16.89 0.75
C ARG A 389 12.28 17.07 0.70
N ALA A 390 12.84 18.02 1.44
CA ALA A 390 14.30 18.22 1.48
C ALA A 390 15.02 16.96 2.00
N VAL A 391 14.49 16.31 3.02
CA VAL A 391 15.03 15.03 3.51
C VAL A 391 14.90 13.93 2.46
N GLN A 392 13.80 13.84 1.74
CA GLN A 392 13.63 12.86 0.66
C GLN A 392 14.66 13.07 -0.45
N GLU A 393 14.88 14.31 -0.90
CA GLU A 393 15.88 14.64 -1.94
C GLU A 393 17.29 14.29 -1.44
N LYS A 394 17.61 14.64 -0.20
CA LYS A 394 18.91 14.32 0.40
C LYS A 394 19.12 12.81 0.55
N CYS A 395 18.08 12.04 0.90
CA CYS A 395 18.14 10.57 0.89
C CYS A 395 18.52 10.05 -0.51
N ARG A 396 17.88 10.56 -1.59
CA ARG A 396 18.22 10.17 -2.97
C ARG A 396 19.66 10.52 -3.32
N GLU A 397 20.12 11.73 -2.98
CA GLU A 397 21.52 12.12 -3.17
C GLU A 397 22.50 11.17 -2.49
N ASN A 398 22.14 10.66 -1.31
CA ASN A 398 22.93 9.72 -0.53
C ASN A 398 22.71 8.24 -0.93
N GLY A 399 21.91 7.94 -1.99
CA GLY A 399 21.72 6.58 -2.50
C GLY A 399 20.59 5.80 -1.83
N LEU A 400 19.62 6.47 -1.18
CA LEU A 400 18.45 5.84 -0.56
C LEU A 400 17.16 6.39 -1.17
N LEU A 401 16.28 5.50 -1.66
CA LEU A 401 14.96 5.88 -2.12
C LEU A 401 13.91 5.70 -1.01
N VAL A 402 13.15 6.77 -0.76
CA VAL A 402 12.05 6.81 0.22
C VAL A 402 10.86 7.56 -0.37
N GLY A 403 9.66 7.34 0.19
CA GLY A 403 8.46 8.02 -0.29
C GLY A 403 8.04 9.21 0.57
N LEU A 404 7.07 9.97 0.09
CA LEU A 404 6.37 11.01 0.86
C LEU A 404 4.95 10.57 1.21
N GLY A 405 4.44 11.10 2.31
CA GLY A 405 3.09 10.91 2.83
C GLY A 405 2.78 11.89 3.94
N GLY A 406 1.79 11.54 4.78
CA GLY A 406 1.28 12.44 5.80
C GLY A 406 0.24 13.41 5.22
N THR A 407 -0.74 13.83 6.02
CA THR A 407 -1.91 14.62 5.59
C THR A 407 -1.59 15.94 4.92
N THR A 408 -0.40 16.50 5.15
CA THR A 408 0.13 17.70 4.50
C THR A 408 1.40 17.42 3.68
N GLY A 409 1.77 16.16 3.46
CA GLY A 409 3.03 15.81 2.79
C GLY A 409 4.26 15.84 3.71
N HIS A 410 4.06 15.93 5.00
CA HIS A 410 5.10 16.14 6.03
C HIS A 410 5.79 14.88 6.52
N CYS A 411 5.57 13.74 5.90
CA CYS A 411 6.09 12.46 6.37
C CYS A 411 6.95 11.78 5.29
N VAL A 412 8.15 11.36 5.63
CA VAL A 412 8.96 10.44 4.84
C VAL A 412 8.53 9.01 5.18
N ARG A 413 8.12 8.24 4.16
CA ARG A 413 7.64 6.85 4.28
C ARG A 413 8.77 5.90 3.97
N VAL A 414 8.94 4.90 4.85
CA VAL A 414 10.03 3.94 4.82
C VAL A 414 9.43 2.53 4.78
N MET A 415 9.53 1.89 3.64
CA MET A 415 8.88 0.61 3.35
C MET A 415 9.82 -0.31 2.55
N PRO A 416 10.95 -0.77 3.15
CA PRO A 416 11.86 -1.68 2.45
C PRO A 416 11.15 -3.00 2.11
N PRO A 417 11.66 -3.79 1.14
CA PRO A 417 11.21 -5.15 0.93
C PRO A 417 11.27 -5.99 2.22
N LEU A 418 10.38 -6.97 2.37
CA LEU A 418 10.37 -7.89 3.52
C LEU A 418 11.66 -8.70 3.64
N THR A 419 12.38 -8.83 2.53
CA THR A 419 13.66 -9.55 2.43
C THR A 419 14.87 -8.70 2.80
N VAL A 420 14.68 -7.44 3.22
CA VAL A 420 15.78 -6.54 3.60
C VAL A 420 16.67 -7.19 4.66
N THR A 421 17.98 -7.09 4.49
CA THR A 421 18.96 -7.64 5.44
C THR A 421 19.22 -6.67 6.60
N ASP A 422 19.78 -7.18 7.69
CA ASP A 422 20.10 -6.36 8.85
C ASP A 422 21.17 -5.31 8.53
N ASP A 423 22.11 -5.62 7.63
CA ASP A 423 23.11 -4.66 7.13
C ASP A 423 22.44 -3.55 6.33
N GLU A 424 21.55 -3.89 5.41
CA GLU A 424 20.79 -2.91 4.62
C GLU A 424 19.88 -2.05 5.50
N VAL A 425 19.31 -2.61 6.58
CA VAL A 425 18.55 -1.87 7.58
C VAL A 425 19.43 -0.84 8.29
N ARG A 426 20.63 -1.24 8.73
CA ARG A 426 21.59 -0.32 9.35
C ARG A 426 22.02 0.77 8.36
N GLN A 427 22.36 0.38 7.13
CA GLN A 427 22.75 1.31 6.08
C GLN A 427 21.65 2.32 5.76
N GLY A 428 20.42 1.85 5.49
CA GLY A 428 19.30 2.71 5.13
C GLY A 428 18.89 3.65 6.27
N ALA A 429 18.92 3.17 7.52
CA ALA A 429 18.69 4.01 8.69
C ALA A 429 19.76 5.10 8.83
N ALA A 430 21.05 4.76 8.65
CA ALA A 430 22.15 5.71 8.72
C ALA A 430 22.03 6.80 7.65
N LEU A 431 21.71 6.42 6.40
CA LEU A 431 21.53 7.35 5.27
C LEU A 431 20.35 8.32 5.52
N LEU A 432 19.22 7.83 6.05
CA LEU A 432 18.09 8.68 6.37
C LEU A 432 18.39 9.62 7.54
N VAL A 433 19.03 9.11 8.59
CA VAL A 433 19.44 9.92 9.75
C VAL A 433 20.43 11.01 9.34
N GLN A 434 21.41 10.68 8.49
CA GLN A 434 22.36 11.66 7.94
C GLN A 434 21.60 12.74 7.13
N ALA A 435 20.73 12.36 6.23
CA ALA A 435 19.92 13.28 5.42
C ALA A 435 19.09 14.23 6.31
N ALA A 436 18.44 13.68 7.33
CA ALA A 436 17.63 14.48 8.27
C ALA A 436 18.50 15.46 9.10
N ARG A 437 19.70 15.06 9.53
CA ARG A 437 20.63 15.95 10.27
C ARG A 437 21.13 17.11 9.40
N GLU A 438 21.52 16.83 8.16
CA GLU A 438 21.98 17.86 7.22
C GLU A 438 20.87 18.89 6.96
N VAL A 439 19.63 18.42 6.79
CA VAL A 439 18.45 19.30 6.59
C VAL A 439 18.15 20.09 7.88
N ASP A 440 18.15 19.46 9.06
CA ASP A 440 17.90 20.13 10.35
C ASP A 440 18.90 21.25 10.62
N GLN A 441 20.19 21.04 10.33
CA GLN A 441 21.23 22.06 10.45
C GLN A 441 20.98 23.23 9.52
N HIS A 442 20.60 22.97 8.27
CA HIS A 442 20.29 24.03 7.31
C HIS A 442 19.14 24.92 7.79
N TRP A 443 18.05 24.30 8.25
CA TRP A 443 16.84 25.03 8.74
C TRP A 443 17.06 25.80 10.03
N ARG A 444 18.01 25.39 10.89
CA ARG A 444 18.36 26.15 12.10
C ARG A 444 19.21 27.38 11.81
N ASN A 445 19.90 27.39 10.67
CA ASN A 445 20.82 28.48 10.28
C ASN A 445 20.16 29.47 9.29
N SER A 446 18.96 29.19 8.83
CA SER A 446 18.14 30.01 7.93
C SER A 446 17.10 30.82 8.70
#